data_5d3ab22ecf96ad98916a41016f1e2843
#
_entry.id   5d3ab22ecf96ad98916a41016f1e2843
#
_cell.length_a   1.000
_cell.length_b   1.000
_cell.length_c   1.000
_cell.angle_alpha   90.00
_cell.angle_beta   90.00
_cell.angle_gamma   90.00
#
_symmetry.space_group_name_H-M   'P 1'
#
loop_
_entity.id
_entity.type
_entity.pdbx_description
1 polymer ?
#
loop_
_entity_poly.entity_id
_entity_poly.type
_entity_poly.pdbx_seq_one_letter_code
_entity_poly.pdbx_strand_id
1 'polypeptide(L)'
;MPMLERIYGMGVAALRPALPLLARGEGKLARGIRGRRGVVERMEAWAREHRDPARPLAWFHAPSVGEGHQARAVIEAFRALRPDAQVVYTFFSPSAERFAATVPADFADYLPLDAAGDVRRALDALRPAVVAFSKYDVWPVLTREAKARGVRLLLLSATLPAASGRLRAASRALLGPAYARLDTVAAISPEDAERFERLGVTSDRRTVMGDARFDQVWARARAVDRASPLLAPFGGFEGATLVAGSTWPEDERRLLPAFAALRKGGRALRLVLVPHEPTPAHLAAAERRMDDLGLTHARLSAVQAGSIPEVVLVDRVGVLGDLYALADLAYVGGGFGSAGLHSVLEPAAFGAPVIFGPRHANAREAGELVAAGGAFEVTTADDAERILGGLLDVYEMRRRAGRMARAYVKARLGAAERGAELVVGAVTAG
;
A
#
# COMPACT_ATOMS: atom_id res chain seq x y z
N MET A 1 -21.44 28.38 4.95
CA MET A 1 -21.22 27.01 4.39
C MET A 1 -21.21 27.09 2.88
N PRO A 2 -20.22 26.52 2.19
CA PRO A 2 -20.24 26.41 0.74
C PRO A 2 -21.49 25.60 0.31
N MET A 3 -22.26 26.14 -0.60
CA MET A 3 -23.52 25.55 -1.10
C MET A 3 -23.30 24.12 -1.62
N LEU A 4 -22.20 23.88 -2.32
CA LEU A 4 -21.85 22.56 -2.88
C LEU A 4 -21.66 21.47 -1.82
N GLU A 5 -21.10 21.80 -0.66
CA GLU A 5 -20.92 20.83 0.43
C GLU A 5 -22.27 20.42 1.07
N ARG A 6 -23.24 21.36 1.12
CA ARG A 6 -24.61 21.04 1.56
C ARG A 6 -25.30 20.12 0.56
N ILE A 7 -25.18 20.44 -0.74
CA ILE A 7 -25.76 19.62 -1.81
C ILE A 7 -25.15 18.21 -1.78
N TYR A 8 -23.82 18.11 -1.62
CA TYR A 8 -23.13 16.83 -1.47
C TYR A 8 -23.71 16.02 -0.28
N GLY A 9 -23.75 16.60 0.91
CA GLY A 9 -24.26 15.90 2.11
C GLY A 9 -25.74 15.50 1.99
N MET A 10 -26.58 16.33 1.36
CA MET A 10 -27.96 15.98 1.04
C MET A 10 -28.03 14.87 0.01
N GLY A 11 -27.19 14.90 -1.02
CA GLY A 11 -27.11 13.84 -2.03
C GLY A 11 -26.71 12.49 -1.44
N VAL A 12 -25.70 12.46 -0.55
CA VAL A 12 -25.31 11.24 0.18
C VAL A 12 -26.45 10.72 1.05
N ALA A 13 -27.16 11.60 1.75
CA ALA A 13 -28.29 11.22 2.57
C ALA A 13 -29.46 10.68 1.72
N ALA A 14 -29.74 11.30 0.57
CA ALA A 14 -30.81 10.90 -0.37
C ALA A 14 -30.52 9.54 -1.05
N LEU A 15 -29.25 9.13 -1.16
CA LEU A 15 -28.88 7.80 -1.67
C LEU A 15 -29.15 6.67 -0.67
N ARG A 16 -29.35 6.98 0.60
CA ARG A 16 -29.52 5.98 1.68
C ARG A 16 -30.64 4.96 1.43
N PRO A 17 -31.86 5.35 0.98
CA PRO A 17 -32.92 4.38 0.66
C PRO A 17 -32.57 3.45 -0.50
N ALA A 18 -31.70 3.88 -1.43
CA ALA A 18 -31.29 3.07 -2.56
C ALA A 18 -30.16 2.07 -2.24
N LEU A 19 -29.45 2.24 -1.13
CA LEU A 19 -28.32 1.37 -0.75
C LEU A 19 -28.69 -0.11 -0.64
N PRO A 20 -29.87 -0.52 -0.11
CA PRO A 20 -30.27 -1.93 -0.08
C PRO A 20 -30.38 -2.56 -1.47
N LEU A 21 -30.78 -1.79 -2.48
CA LEU A 21 -30.87 -2.25 -3.87
C LEU A 21 -29.46 -2.41 -4.47
N LEU A 22 -28.57 -1.46 -4.25
CA LEU A 22 -27.18 -1.48 -4.69
C LEU A 22 -26.35 -2.54 -3.95
N ALA A 23 -26.79 -3.00 -2.80
CA ALA A 23 -26.18 -4.08 -2.05
C ALA A 23 -26.45 -5.49 -2.63
N ARG A 24 -27.33 -5.60 -3.64
CA ARG A 24 -27.65 -6.85 -4.34
C ARG A 24 -26.54 -7.14 -5.35
N GLY A 25 -25.85 -8.27 -5.20
CA GLY A 25 -24.76 -8.67 -6.10
C GLY A 25 -23.45 -8.97 -5.36
N GLU A 26 -22.45 -9.46 -6.11
CA GLU A 26 -21.18 -9.93 -5.57
C GLU A 26 -20.00 -8.96 -5.81
N GLY A 27 -20.23 -7.88 -6.53
CA GLY A 27 -19.21 -6.88 -6.86
C GLY A 27 -18.66 -6.12 -5.65
N LYS A 28 -17.50 -5.50 -5.82
CA LYS A 28 -16.83 -4.69 -4.76
C LYS A 28 -17.77 -3.63 -4.16
N LEU A 29 -18.58 -2.95 -4.99
CA LEU A 29 -19.53 -1.93 -4.53
C LEU A 29 -20.57 -2.54 -3.58
N ALA A 30 -21.20 -3.63 -3.99
CA ALA A 30 -22.24 -4.30 -3.20
C ALA A 30 -21.68 -4.82 -1.86
N ARG A 31 -20.49 -5.41 -1.87
CA ARG A 31 -19.77 -5.83 -0.64
C ARG A 31 -19.49 -4.63 0.28
N GLY A 32 -18.97 -3.53 -0.26
CA GLY A 32 -18.70 -2.33 0.52
C GLY A 32 -19.94 -1.69 1.14
N ILE A 33 -21.09 -1.73 0.44
CA ILE A 33 -22.38 -1.26 0.99
C ILE A 33 -22.85 -2.20 2.09
N ARG A 34 -22.75 -3.52 1.90
CA ARG A 34 -23.15 -4.51 2.93
C ARG A 34 -22.29 -4.37 4.20
N GLY A 35 -20.97 -4.23 4.06
CA GLY A 35 -20.04 -4.05 5.19
C GLY A 35 -20.35 -2.80 6.03
N ARG A 36 -20.85 -1.72 5.40
CA ARG A 36 -21.26 -0.48 6.10
C ARG A 36 -22.60 -0.55 6.82
N ARG A 37 -23.41 -1.57 6.59
CA ARG A 37 -24.68 -1.70 7.33
C ARG A 37 -24.39 -1.83 8.83
N GLY A 38 -25.05 -0.98 9.62
CA GLY A 38 -24.89 -1.01 11.07
C GLY A 38 -23.51 -0.54 11.58
N VAL A 39 -22.66 0.09 10.76
CA VAL A 39 -21.31 0.55 11.18
C VAL A 39 -21.40 1.55 12.34
N VAL A 40 -22.34 2.49 12.29
CA VAL A 40 -22.51 3.49 13.36
C VAL A 40 -22.99 2.81 14.65
N GLU A 41 -23.92 1.89 14.54
CA GLU A 41 -24.41 1.08 15.65
C GLU A 41 -23.30 0.25 16.31
N ARG A 42 -22.38 -0.33 15.49
CA ARG A 42 -21.20 -1.04 16.01
C ARG A 42 -20.21 -0.09 16.69
N MET A 43 -19.97 1.10 16.15
CA MET A 43 -19.15 2.14 16.79
C MET A 43 -19.73 2.58 18.13
N GLU A 44 -21.03 2.82 18.19
CA GLU A 44 -21.74 3.19 19.42
C GLU A 44 -21.71 2.07 20.48
N ALA A 45 -21.87 0.80 20.04
CA ALA A 45 -21.78 -0.35 20.93
C ALA A 45 -20.37 -0.48 21.52
N TRP A 46 -19.35 -0.46 20.63
CA TRP A 46 -17.96 -0.49 21.09
C TRP A 46 -17.64 0.67 22.03
N ALA A 47 -18.10 1.88 21.72
CA ALA A 47 -17.83 3.05 22.55
C ALA A 47 -18.49 2.95 23.93
N ARG A 48 -19.70 2.40 24.04
CA ARG A 48 -20.35 2.19 25.35
C ARG A 48 -19.59 1.24 26.26
N GLU A 49 -18.94 0.23 25.68
CA GLU A 49 -18.27 -0.84 26.43
C GLU A 49 -16.79 -0.55 26.69
N HIS A 50 -16.11 0.14 25.76
CA HIS A 50 -14.65 0.20 25.73
C HIS A 50 -14.08 1.62 25.68
N ARG A 51 -14.89 2.65 25.35
CA ARG A 51 -14.40 4.03 25.29
C ARG A 51 -14.21 4.60 26.69
N ASP A 52 -12.95 4.81 27.06
CA ASP A 52 -12.59 5.50 28.29
C ASP A 52 -12.39 7.00 28.01
N PRO A 53 -13.28 7.89 28.46
CA PRO A 53 -13.17 9.33 28.26
C PRO A 53 -11.91 9.97 28.83
N ALA A 54 -11.26 9.34 29.82
CA ALA A 54 -10.01 9.83 30.39
C ALA A 54 -8.81 9.55 29.47
N ARG A 55 -8.94 8.64 28.53
CA ARG A 55 -7.91 8.30 27.55
C ARG A 55 -8.16 9.05 26.25
N PRO A 56 -7.16 9.75 25.68
CA PRO A 56 -7.31 10.38 24.39
C PRO A 56 -7.55 9.33 23.29
N LEU A 57 -8.37 9.67 22.27
CA LEU A 57 -8.64 8.81 21.16
C LEU A 57 -8.13 9.43 19.86
N ALA A 58 -7.32 8.68 19.11
CA ALA A 58 -6.93 8.99 17.75
C ALA A 58 -7.72 8.12 16.76
N TRP A 59 -8.42 8.76 15.83
CA TRP A 59 -9.17 8.08 14.77
C TRP A 59 -8.39 8.18 13.46
N PHE A 60 -7.85 7.05 12.98
CA PHE A 60 -7.16 6.94 11.71
C PHE A 60 -8.11 6.45 10.60
N HIS A 61 -7.99 7.05 9.42
CA HIS A 61 -8.71 6.60 8.23
C HIS A 61 -7.78 6.39 7.06
N ALA A 62 -7.84 5.17 6.45
CA ALA A 62 -7.15 4.86 5.21
C ALA A 62 -8.08 4.08 4.27
N PRO A 63 -8.29 4.54 3.01
CA PRO A 63 -9.37 4.02 2.18
C PRO A 63 -9.17 2.59 1.67
N SER A 64 -7.94 2.12 1.54
CA SER A 64 -7.61 0.81 0.98
C SER A 64 -6.42 0.15 1.70
N VAL A 65 -6.07 -1.08 1.29
CA VAL A 65 -4.92 -1.82 1.84
C VAL A 65 -3.61 -1.04 1.66
N GLY A 66 -3.39 -0.41 0.48
CA GLY A 66 -2.16 0.33 0.22
C GLY A 66 -1.95 1.50 1.16
N GLU A 67 -2.97 2.34 1.33
CA GLU A 67 -2.96 3.44 2.31
C GLU A 67 -3.00 2.92 3.75
N GLY A 68 -3.63 1.76 3.97
CA GLY A 68 -3.66 1.07 5.26
C GLY A 68 -2.26 0.70 5.77
N HIS A 69 -1.38 0.25 4.89
CA HIS A 69 0.02 -0.02 5.26
C HIS A 69 0.76 1.24 5.73
N GLN A 70 0.53 2.39 5.08
CA GLN A 70 1.09 3.68 5.53
C GLN A 70 0.53 4.08 6.91
N ALA A 71 -0.80 4.00 7.06
CA ALA A 71 -1.47 4.32 8.32
C ALA A 71 -1.00 3.39 9.46
N ARG A 72 -0.85 2.09 9.19
CA ARG A 72 -0.39 1.10 10.17
C ARG A 72 1.00 1.44 10.71
N ALA A 73 1.95 1.80 9.86
CA ALA A 73 3.30 2.19 10.31
C ALA A 73 3.25 3.39 11.28
N VAL A 74 2.40 4.39 10.98
CA VAL A 74 2.21 5.54 11.87
C VAL A 74 1.48 5.14 13.16
N ILE A 75 0.47 4.27 13.09
CA ILE A 75 -0.26 3.78 14.27
C ILE A 75 0.67 3.01 15.21
N GLU A 76 1.52 2.13 14.68
CA GLU A 76 2.51 1.38 15.47
C GLU A 76 3.48 2.33 16.20
N ALA A 77 4.01 3.34 15.51
CA ALA A 77 4.86 4.36 16.10
C ALA A 77 4.09 5.22 17.12
N PHE A 78 2.84 5.62 16.82
CA PHE A 78 1.99 6.38 17.74
C PHE A 78 1.71 5.59 19.04
N ARG A 79 1.40 4.30 18.96
CA ARG A 79 1.18 3.46 20.14
C ARG A 79 2.43 3.30 21.00
N ALA A 80 3.61 3.27 20.38
CA ALA A 80 4.86 3.25 21.14
C ALA A 80 5.08 4.54 21.93
N LEU A 81 4.69 5.70 21.39
CA LEU A 81 4.80 7.01 22.05
C LEU A 81 3.66 7.29 23.05
N ARG A 82 2.46 6.77 22.76
CA ARG A 82 1.24 6.99 23.57
C ARG A 82 0.49 5.67 23.81
N PRO A 83 1.04 4.80 24.67
CA PRO A 83 0.38 3.53 25.03
C PRO A 83 -0.93 3.72 25.80
N ASP A 84 -1.11 4.90 26.41
CA ASP A 84 -2.34 5.32 27.10
C ASP A 84 -3.48 5.68 26.14
N ALA A 85 -3.21 6.04 24.89
CA ALA A 85 -4.23 6.46 23.94
C ALA A 85 -5.04 5.27 23.39
N GLN A 86 -6.29 5.54 23.04
CA GLN A 86 -7.13 4.63 22.26
C GLN A 86 -7.01 4.93 20.76
N VAL A 87 -7.07 3.90 19.93
CA VAL A 87 -6.96 4.00 18.49
C VAL A 87 -8.18 3.39 17.82
N VAL A 88 -8.85 4.17 16.98
CA VAL A 88 -9.88 3.71 16.05
C VAL A 88 -9.30 3.75 14.63
N TYR A 89 -9.47 2.68 13.88
CA TYR A 89 -9.07 2.59 12.47
C TYR A 89 -10.28 2.37 11.58
N THR A 90 -10.41 3.15 10.53
CA THR A 90 -11.49 2.95 9.54
C THR A 90 -10.96 2.84 8.13
N PHE A 91 -11.67 2.06 7.31
CA PHE A 91 -11.35 1.86 5.90
C PHE A 91 -12.58 2.05 5.00
N PHE A 92 -12.35 2.16 3.68
CA PHE A 92 -13.42 2.34 2.70
C PHE A 92 -13.63 1.10 1.82
N SER A 93 -12.56 0.50 1.32
CA SER A 93 -12.62 -0.61 0.37
C SER A 93 -12.86 -1.96 1.06
N PRO A 94 -13.76 -2.83 0.54
CA PRO A 94 -13.91 -4.19 1.05
C PRO A 94 -12.65 -5.04 1.02
N SER A 95 -11.69 -4.71 0.16
CA SER A 95 -10.40 -5.39 0.13
C SER A 95 -9.57 -5.19 1.41
N ALA A 96 -9.88 -4.14 2.19
CA ALA A 96 -9.18 -3.82 3.42
C ALA A 96 -9.74 -4.54 4.67
N GLU A 97 -10.84 -5.27 4.59
CA GLU A 97 -11.45 -5.96 5.75
C GLU A 97 -10.47 -6.88 6.48
N ARG A 98 -9.82 -7.79 5.71
CA ARG A 98 -8.83 -8.70 6.29
C ARG A 98 -7.60 -7.98 6.82
N PHE A 99 -7.17 -6.94 6.12
CA PHE A 99 -6.04 -6.12 6.53
C PHE A 99 -6.34 -5.35 7.81
N ALA A 100 -7.54 -4.80 7.95
CA ALA A 100 -7.95 -4.03 9.13
C ALA A 100 -7.82 -4.82 10.44
N ALA A 101 -8.06 -6.14 10.40
CA ALA A 101 -7.86 -7.02 11.55
C ALA A 101 -6.37 -7.15 11.98
N THR A 102 -5.42 -6.74 11.13
CA THR A 102 -3.98 -6.75 11.44
C THR A 102 -3.45 -5.40 11.94
N VAL A 103 -4.26 -4.35 11.88
CA VAL A 103 -3.89 -3.02 12.38
C VAL A 103 -4.01 -3.01 13.89
N PRO A 104 -3.01 -2.51 14.65
CA PRO A 104 -3.07 -2.47 16.10
C PRO A 104 -3.97 -1.33 16.58
N ALA A 105 -5.27 -1.45 16.33
CA ALA A 105 -6.33 -0.54 16.75
C ALA A 105 -7.24 -1.21 17.80
N ASP A 106 -7.84 -0.42 18.69
CA ASP A 106 -8.80 -0.90 19.68
C ASP A 106 -10.16 -1.20 19.03
N PHE A 107 -10.45 -0.51 17.90
CA PHE A 107 -11.60 -0.77 17.06
C PHE A 107 -11.23 -0.54 15.59
N ALA A 108 -11.67 -1.45 14.71
CA ALA A 108 -11.48 -1.33 13.28
C ALA A 108 -12.75 -1.69 12.51
N ASP A 109 -13.22 -0.80 11.63
CA ASP A 109 -14.44 -1.02 10.83
C ASP A 109 -14.43 -0.14 9.57
N TYR A 110 -15.46 -0.24 8.76
CA TYR A 110 -15.71 0.69 7.66
C TYR A 110 -15.90 2.13 8.15
N LEU A 111 -15.50 3.09 7.33
CA LEU A 111 -15.90 4.48 7.53
C LEU A 111 -17.42 4.58 7.38
N PRO A 112 -18.14 5.26 8.30
CA PRO A 112 -19.55 5.62 8.11
C PRO A 112 -19.77 6.36 6.79
N LEU A 113 -21.01 6.34 6.29
CA LEU A 113 -21.37 7.22 5.17
C LEU A 113 -21.12 8.68 5.57
N ASP A 114 -20.60 9.47 4.63
CA ASP A 114 -20.33 10.90 4.85
C ASP A 114 -21.64 11.73 4.86
N ALA A 115 -22.63 11.24 5.59
CA ALA A 115 -23.91 11.86 5.86
C ALA A 115 -23.92 12.44 7.27
N ALA A 116 -24.48 13.65 7.43
CA ALA A 116 -24.38 14.39 8.69
C ALA A 116 -24.89 13.61 9.92
N GLY A 117 -25.97 12.83 9.77
CA GLY A 117 -26.51 12.01 10.86
C GLY A 117 -25.54 10.94 11.33
N ASP A 118 -24.97 10.16 10.39
CA ASP A 118 -24.06 9.06 10.70
C ASP A 118 -22.73 9.60 11.29
N VAL A 119 -22.20 10.65 10.65
CA VAL A 119 -20.95 11.28 11.09
C VAL A 119 -21.08 11.87 12.50
N ARG A 120 -22.18 12.56 12.81
CA ARG A 120 -22.42 13.11 14.15
C ARG A 120 -22.49 12.01 15.20
N ARG A 121 -23.29 10.98 14.96
CA ARG A 121 -23.39 9.83 15.88
C ARG A 121 -22.05 9.18 16.15
N ALA A 122 -21.24 8.94 15.09
CA ALA A 122 -19.92 8.38 15.23
C ALA A 122 -18.98 9.28 16.05
N LEU A 123 -18.95 10.60 15.76
CA LEU A 123 -18.12 11.55 16.50
C LEU A 123 -18.57 11.71 17.96
N ASP A 124 -19.88 11.71 18.23
CA ASP A 124 -20.43 11.85 19.59
C ASP A 124 -20.18 10.59 20.43
N ALA A 125 -20.17 9.39 19.81
CA ALA A 125 -19.82 8.15 20.47
C ALA A 125 -18.32 8.04 20.75
N LEU A 126 -17.49 8.27 19.74
CA LEU A 126 -16.04 8.07 19.83
C LEU A 126 -15.32 9.20 20.57
N ARG A 127 -15.78 10.44 20.44
CA ARG A 127 -15.13 11.66 20.97
C ARG A 127 -13.62 11.68 20.71
N PRO A 128 -13.22 11.64 19.42
CA PRO A 128 -11.81 11.64 19.09
C PRO A 128 -11.17 13.01 19.40
N ALA A 129 -9.93 13.02 19.88
CA ALA A 129 -9.12 14.23 19.96
C ALA A 129 -8.59 14.62 18.58
N VAL A 130 -8.32 13.62 17.73
CA VAL A 130 -7.78 13.81 16.39
C VAL A 130 -8.41 12.82 15.40
N VAL A 131 -8.65 13.28 14.16
CA VAL A 131 -8.92 12.43 12.99
C VAL A 131 -7.75 12.59 12.01
N ALA A 132 -7.06 11.51 11.73
CA ALA A 132 -5.92 11.44 10.83
C ALA A 132 -6.31 10.69 9.55
N PHE A 133 -6.39 11.39 8.43
CA PHE A 133 -6.62 10.83 7.10
C PHE A 133 -5.30 10.42 6.45
N SER A 134 -5.35 9.45 5.54
CA SER A 134 -4.17 9.00 4.79
C SER A 134 -4.20 9.47 3.34
N LYS A 135 -3.05 9.87 2.81
CA LYS A 135 -2.75 10.18 1.42
C LYS A 135 -3.49 11.41 0.86
N TYR A 136 -4.73 11.27 0.42
CA TYR A 136 -5.57 12.36 -0.11
C TYR A 136 -7.06 12.14 0.19
N ASP A 137 -7.40 11.20 1.03
CA ASP A 137 -8.79 10.77 1.24
C ASP A 137 -9.43 11.55 2.38
N VAL A 138 -9.93 12.75 2.04
CA VAL A 138 -10.54 13.69 2.99
C VAL A 138 -12.04 13.81 2.69
N TRP A 139 -12.87 13.71 3.73
CA TRP A 139 -14.33 13.64 3.64
C TRP A 139 -15.00 14.92 4.10
N PRO A 140 -15.78 15.60 3.22
CA PRO A 140 -16.31 16.94 3.49
C PRO A 140 -17.17 17.06 4.74
N VAL A 141 -18.14 16.14 4.94
CA VAL A 141 -19.04 16.19 6.10
C VAL A 141 -18.31 15.81 7.37
N LEU A 142 -17.46 14.77 7.33
CA LEU A 142 -16.66 14.38 8.48
C LEU A 142 -15.73 15.51 8.95
N THR A 143 -15.00 16.17 8.04
CA THR A 143 -14.13 17.29 8.42
C THR A 143 -14.90 18.45 9.03
N ARG A 144 -16.10 18.75 8.50
CA ARG A 144 -16.94 19.81 9.02
C ARG A 144 -17.44 19.52 10.43
N GLU A 145 -18.04 18.35 10.62
CA GLU A 145 -18.64 17.96 11.90
C GLU A 145 -17.58 17.74 12.99
N ALA A 146 -16.41 17.20 12.61
CA ALA A 146 -15.26 17.06 13.50
C ALA A 146 -14.71 18.43 13.95
N LYS A 147 -14.52 19.35 13.01
CA LYS A 147 -14.04 20.70 13.32
C LYS A 147 -14.99 21.47 14.22
N ALA A 148 -16.31 21.32 14.02
CA ALA A 148 -17.33 21.93 14.87
C ALA A 148 -17.30 21.41 16.32
N ARG A 149 -16.66 20.26 16.58
CA ARG A 149 -16.45 19.66 17.91
C ARG A 149 -15.05 19.91 18.48
N GLY A 150 -14.24 20.75 17.84
CA GLY A 150 -12.86 21.03 18.27
C GLY A 150 -11.87 19.92 17.94
N VAL A 151 -12.27 18.88 17.20
CA VAL A 151 -11.39 17.76 16.81
C VAL A 151 -10.29 18.25 15.90
N ARG A 152 -9.05 17.85 16.15
CA ARG A 152 -7.91 18.13 15.26
C ARG A 152 -7.98 17.25 14.00
N LEU A 153 -7.62 17.83 12.86
CA LEU A 153 -7.71 17.17 11.56
C LEU A 153 -6.33 17.11 10.88
N LEU A 154 -5.82 15.92 10.66
CA LEU A 154 -4.53 15.71 10.02
C LEU A 154 -4.70 14.93 8.72
N LEU A 155 -3.84 15.22 7.74
CA LEU A 155 -3.65 14.40 6.55
C LEU A 155 -2.20 13.93 6.53
N LEU A 156 -1.99 12.62 6.67
CA LEU A 156 -0.69 11.98 6.78
C LEU A 156 -0.29 11.29 5.47
N SER A 157 1.02 11.18 5.20
CA SER A 157 1.57 10.70 3.94
C SER A 157 0.88 11.34 2.73
N ALA A 158 0.60 12.63 2.85
CA ALA A 158 -0.20 13.36 1.89
C ALA A 158 0.49 13.42 0.53
N THR A 159 -0.23 13.03 -0.52
CA THR A 159 0.28 13.03 -1.88
C THR A 159 -0.76 13.63 -2.82
N LEU A 160 -0.33 14.48 -3.74
CA LEU A 160 -1.22 15.12 -4.71
C LEU A 160 -0.53 15.23 -6.06
N PRO A 161 -0.69 14.22 -6.94
CA PRO A 161 -0.09 14.26 -8.29
C PRO A 161 -0.52 15.51 -9.07
N ALA A 162 0.36 16.05 -9.89
CA ALA A 162 0.07 17.26 -10.67
C ALA A 162 -1.17 17.09 -11.57
N ALA A 163 -1.39 15.89 -12.11
CA ALA A 163 -2.55 15.55 -12.93
C ALA A 163 -3.78 15.10 -12.11
N SER A 164 -3.77 15.29 -10.79
CA SER A 164 -4.88 14.85 -9.93
C SER A 164 -6.20 15.48 -10.32
N GLY A 165 -7.26 14.66 -10.47
CA GLY A 165 -8.62 15.15 -10.71
C GLY A 165 -9.15 16.07 -9.59
N ARG A 166 -8.55 16.01 -8.38
CA ARG A 166 -8.89 16.92 -7.26
C ARG A 166 -8.52 18.36 -7.53
N LEU A 167 -7.58 18.62 -8.44
CA LEU A 167 -7.16 19.96 -8.86
C LEU A 167 -8.07 20.59 -9.92
N ARG A 168 -9.03 19.83 -10.47
CA ARG A 168 -10.04 20.36 -11.42
C ARG A 168 -10.99 21.30 -10.71
N ALA A 169 -11.47 22.33 -11.39
CA ALA A 169 -12.29 23.40 -10.81
C ALA A 169 -13.50 22.88 -10.00
N ALA A 170 -14.28 21.96 -10.56
CA ALA A 170 -15.45 21.38 -9.88
C ALA A 170 -15.06 20.60 -8.61
N SER A 171 -14.01 19.77 -8.68
CA SER A 171 -13.52 19.02 -7.51
C SER A 171 -12.97 19.94 -6.43
N ARG A 172 -12.23 20.99 -6.82
CA ARG A 172 -11.73 22.02 -5.90
C ARG A 172 -12.86 22.76 -5.19
N ALA A 173 -13.91 23.13 -5.92
CA ALA A 173 -15.05 23.82 -5.34
C ALA A 173 -15.78 22.97 -4.28
N LEU A 174 -15.83 21.64 -4.45
CA LEU A 174 -16.42 20.71 -3.48
C LEU A 174 -15.46 20.35 -2.34
N LEU A 175 -14.23 19.96 -2.67
CA LEU A 175 -13.28 19.39 -1.70
C LEU A 175 -12.39 20.44 -1.02
N GLY A 176 -12.12 21.58 -1.68
CA GLY A 176 -11.27 22.64 -1.14
C GLY A 176 -11.62 23.05 0.28
N PRO A 177 -12.90 23.31 0.61
CA PRO A 177 -13.28 23.63 1.99
C PRO A 177 -12.93 22.54 3.01
N ALA A 178 -12.97 21.25 2.62
CA ALA A 178 -12.59 20.15 3.50
C ALA A 178 -11.07 20.13 3.76
N TYR A 179 -10.25 20.34 2.72
CA TYR A 179 -8.81 20.47 2.87
C TYR A 179 -8.41 21.73 3.66
N ALA A 180 -9.08 22.86 3.45
CA ALA A 180 -8.81 24.10 4.18
C ALA A 180 -9.12 24.02 5.69
N ARG A 181 -9.90 23.00 6.14
CA ARG A 181 -10.17 22.72 7.56
C ARG A 181 -9.09 21.92 8.24
N LEU A 182 -8.20 21.27 7.49
CA LEU A 182 -7.12 20.48 8.07
C LEU A 182 -6.19 21.37 8.91
N ASP A 183 -5.84 20.91 10.08
CA ASP A 183 -4.88 21.59 10.95
C ASP A 183 -3.45 21.34 10.46
N THR A 184 -3.19 20.13 9.91
CA THR A 184 -1.88 19.80 9.35
C THR A 184 -2.03 18.90 8.13
N VAL A 185 -1.30 19.23 7.06
CA VAL A 185 -1.07 18.36 5.90
C VAL A 185 0.40 17.98 5.87
N ALA A 186 0.69 16.76 6.24
CA ALA A 186 2.02 16.18 6.27
C ALA A 186 2.28 15.41 4.98
N ALA A 187 2.94 16.07 4.03
CA ALA A 187 3.16 15.56 2.68
C ALA A 187 4.36 14.60 2.60
N ILE A 188 4.38 13.79 1.54
CA ILE A 188 5.52 12.90 1.27
C ILE A 188 6.71 13.62 0.68
N SER A 189 6.49 14.80 0.06
CA SER A 189 7.54 15.62 -0.54
C SER A 189 7.20 17.11 -0.51
N PRO A 190 8.19 18.01 -0.68
CA PRO A 190 7.94 19.45 -0.79
C PRO A 190 6.98 19.79 -1.93
N GLU A 191 7.13 19.16 -3.10
CA GLU A 191 6.30 19.45 -4.26
C GLU A 191 4.84 19.02 -4.02
N ASP A 192 4.61 17.92 -3.29
CA ASP A 192 3.28 17.51 -2.89
C ASP A 192 2.70 18.51 -1.88
N ALA A 193 3.48 18.97 -0.90
CA ALA A 193 3.07 19.98 0.07
C ALA A 193 2.61 21.27 -0.62
N GLU A 194 3.39 21.79 -1.59
CA GLU A 194 3.06 22.98 -2.34
C GLU A 194 1.74 22.85 -3.13
N ARG A 195 1.49 21.66 -3.74
CA ARG A 195 0.26 21.45 -4.50
C ARG A 195 -1.01 21.55 -3.66
N PHE A 196 -0.94 21.24 -2.35
CA PHE A 196 -2.11 21.39 -1.46
C PHE A 196 -2.54 22.83 -1.25
N GLU A 197 -1.69 23.84 -1.56
CA GLU A 197 -2.09 25.24 -1.61
C GLU A 197 -3.26 25.47 -2.56
N ARG A 198 -3.25 24.78 -3.71
CA ARG A 198 -4.32 24.84 -4.69
C ARG A 198 -5.67 24.31 -4.18
N LEU A 199 -5.66 23.58 -3.05
CA LEU A 199 -6.85 23.11 -2.34
C LEU A 199 -7.18 23.94 -1.10
N GLY A 200 -6.50 25.10 -0.90
CA GLY A 200 -6.77 26.06 0.17
C GLY A 200 -6.04 25.75 1.49
N VAL A 201 -5.01 24.93 1.47
CA VAL A 201 -4.16 24.69 2.65
C VAL A 201 -3.05 25.73 2.69
N THR A 202 -2.99 26.51 3.76
CA THR A 202 -1.99 27.59 3.95
C THR A 202 -0.60 27.01 4.27
N SER A 203 0.46 27.79 4.09
CA SER A 203 1.85 27.33 4.26
C SER A 203 2.18 26.88 5.69
N ASP A 204 1.61 27.56 6.69
CA ASP A 204 1.76 27.25 8.12
C ASP A 204 1.15 25.88 8.52
N ARG A 205 0.26 25.33 7.67
CA ARG A 205 -0.38 24.03 7.90
C ARG A 205 0.20 22.91 7.04
N ARG A 206 1.23 23.19 6.25
CA ARG A 206 1.90 22.21 5.39
C ARG A 206 3.27 21.87 5.95
N THR A 207 3.57 20.58 6.06
CA THR A 207 4.89 20.06 6.44
C THR A 207 5.24 18.86 5.58
N VAL A 208 6.50 18.46 5.60
CA VAL A 208 6.98 17.26 4.91
C VAL A 208 7.34 16.21 5.94
N MET A 209 6.59 15.12 5.97
CA MET A 209 6.86 13.98 6.84
C MET A 209 7.62 12.86 6.12
N GLY A 210 7.59 12.82 4.79
CA GLY A 210 8.06 11.69 4.00
C GLY A 210 6.96 10.64 3.79
N ASP A 211 7.34 9.52 3.17
CA ASP A 211 6.41 8.46 2.80
C ASP A 211 6.57 7.24 3.73
N ALA A 212 5.57 6.97 4.55
CA ALA A 212 5.58 5.87 5.51
C ALA A 212 5.61 4.46 4.86
N ARG A 213 5.47 4.35 3.52
CA ARG A 213 5.72 3.09 2.80
C ARG A 213 7.16 2.61 2.98
N PHE A 214 8.13 3.52 3.07
CA PHE A 214 9.53 3.15 3.30
C PHE A 214 9.72 2.49 4.66
N ASP A 215 9.13 3.03 5.71
CA ASP A 215 9.19 2.46 7.05
C ASP A 215 8.51 1.09 7.09
N GLN A 216 7.35 0.96 6.45
CA GLN A 216 6.58 -0.29 6.38
C GLN A 216 7.37 -1.40 5.68
N VAL A 217 7.92 -1.16 4.48
CA VAL A 217 8.67 -2.21 3.76
C VAL A 217 9.97 -2.56 4.48
N TRP A 218 10.62 -1.58 5.12
CA TRP A 218 11.81 -1.79 5.90
C TRP A 218 11.55 -2.64 7.15
N ALA A 219 10.52 -2.31 7.91
CA ALA A 219 10.11 -3.08 9.09
C ALA A 219 9.76 -4.52 8.69
N ARG A 220 9.00 -4.72 7.61
CA ARG A 220 8.68 -6.04 7.09
C ARG A 220 9.93 -6.83 6.71
N ALA A 221 10.86 -6.21 5.95
CA ALA A 221 12.09 -6.89 5.53
C ALA A 221 12.96 -7.36 6.71
N ARG A 222 12.90 -6.64 7.84
CA ARG A 222 13.61 -7.02 9.08
C ARG A 222 12.90 -8.06 9.93
N ALA A 223 11.58 -8.14 9.83
CA ALA A 223 10.74 -9.05 10.63
C ALA A 223 10.54 -10.42 9.98
N VAL A 224 10.97 -10.62 8.72
CA VAL A 224 10.82 -11.91 8.03
C VAL A 224 11.61 -13.00 8.74
N ASP A 225 10.91 -14.04 9.14
CA ASP A 225 11.53 -15.29 9.62
C ASP A 225 11.95 -16.16 8.43
N ARG A 226 13.26 -16.23 8.18
CA ARG A 226 13.84 -17.03 7.10
C ARG A 226 13.72 -18.55 7.35
N ALA A 227 13.47 -18.98 8.59
CA ALA A 227 13.21 -20.36 8.95
C ALA A 227 11.73 -20.74 8.86
N SER A 228 10.85 -19.80 8.48
CA SER A 228 9.42 -20.05 8.36
C SER A 228 9.11 -21.21 7.40
N PRO A 229 8.01 -21.95 7.59
CA PRO A 229 7.58 -23.03 6.68
C PRO A 229 7.41 -22.59 5.22
N LEU A 230 7.23 -21.29 4.97
CA LEU A 230 7.16 -20.74 3.62
C LEU A 230 8.55 -20.72 2.95
N LEU A 231 9.58 -20.33 3.68
CA LEU A 231 10.93 -20.06 3.14
C LEU A 231 11.89 -21.24 3.31
N ALA A 232 11.72 -22.02 4.36
CA ALA A 232 12.60 -23.16 4.68
C ALA A 232 12.80 -24.15 3.52
N PRO A 233 11.77 -24.52 2.70
CA PRO A 233 11.96 -25.41 1.57
C PRO A 233 12.99 -24.91 0.55
N PHE A 234 13.20 -23.60 0.45
CA PHE A 234 14.09 -22.99 -0.52
C PHE A 234 15.58 -22.98 -0.11
N GLY A 235 15.90 -23.45 1.09
CA GLY A 235 17.28 -23.52 1.57
C GLY A 235 18.14 -24.52 0.78
N GLY A 236 19.47 -24.37 0.86
CA GLY A 236 20.45 -25.31 0.26
C GLY A 236 20.63 -25.19 -1.27
N PHE A 237 20.08 -24.19 -1.93
CA PHE A 237 20.32 -23.95 -3.34
C PHE A 237 21.58 -23.10 -3.54
N GLU A 238 22.58 -23.65 -4.25
CA GLU A 238 23.87 -23.00 -4.51
C GLU A 238 23.86 -22.03 -5.70
N GLY A 239 22.68 -21.68 -6.21
CA GLY A 239 22.50 -20.71 -7.30
C GLY A 239 21.85 -19.41 -6.85
N ALA A 240 21.62 -18.51 -7.79
CA ALA A 240 20.87 -17.29 -7.56
C ALA A 240 19.36 -17.54 -7.65
N THR A 241 18.59 -16.83 -6.84
CA THR A 241 17.12 -16.85 -6.91
C THR A 241 16.60 -15.52 -7.46
N LEU A 242 15.85 -15.60 -8.56
CA LEU A 242 15.07 -14.49 -9.09
C LEU A 242 13.63 -14.59 -8.53
N VAL A 243 13.19 -13.57 -7.80
CA VAL A 243 11.79 -13.46 -7.38
C VAL A 243 11.09 -12.48 -8.29
N ALA A 244 10.12 -12.97 -9.08
CA ALA A 244 9.31 -12.16 -9.98
C ALA A 244 7.94 -11.92 -9.35
N GLY A 245 7.75 -10.74 -8.76
CA GLY A 245 6.56 -10.39 -7.99
C GLY A 245 5.52 -9.61 -8.78
N SER A 246 4.25 -9.90 -8.50
CA SER A 246 3.08 -9.23 -9.09
C SER A 246 3.10 -9.23 -10.62
N THR A 247 3.48 -10.36 -11.23
CA THR A 247 3.58 -10.48 -12.68
C THR A 247 2.21 -10.52 -13.34
N TRP A 248 2.17 -10.01 -14.57
CA TRP A 248 1.06 -10.12 -15.49
C TRP A 248 1.49 -10.95 -16.71
N PRO A 249 0.56 -11.45 -17.54
CA PRO A 249 0.92 -12.22 -18.73
C PRO A 249 1.89 -11.50 -19.67
N GLU A 250 1.84 -10.17 -19.73
CA GLU A 250 2.76 -9.32 -20.51
C GLU A 250 4.20 -9.38 -19.98
N ASP A 251 4.38 -9.42 -18.66
CA ASP A 251 5.68 -9.55 -18.02
C ASP A 251 6.25 -10.96 -18.27
N GLU A 252 5.42 -11.98 -18.06
CA GLU A 252 5.80 -13.39 -18.19
C GLU A 252 6.22 -13.77 -19.62
N ARG A 253 5.59 -13.16 -20.64
CA ARG A 253 5.98 -13.35 -22.06
C ARG A 253 7.40 -12.89 -22.37
N ARG A 254 7.97 -12.02 -21.55
CA ARG A 254 9.35 -11.50 -21.71
C ARG A 254 10.32 -12.17 -20.75
N LEU A 255 9.89 -12.36 -19.52
CA LEU A 255 10.74 -12.87 -18.47
C LEU A 255 11.03 -14.37 -18.62
N LEU A 256 10.02 -15.19 -18.94
CA LEU A 256 10.21 -16.64 -19.03
C LEU A 256 11.15 -17.08 -20.15
N PRO A 257 11.09 -16.53 -21.39
CA PRO A 257 12.09 -16.82 -22.40
C PRO A 257 13.51 -16.42 -22.00
N ALA A 258 13.68 -15.24 -21.40
CA ALA A 258 14.98 -14.75 -20.90
C ALA A 258 15.52 -15.70 -19.81
N PHE A 259 14.68 -16.11 -18.88
CA PHE A 259 15.03 -17.07 -17.83
C PHE A 259 15.45 -18.42 -18.43
N ALA A 260 14.68 -18.95 -19.39
CA ALA A 260 14.99 -20.22 -20.05
C ALA A 260 16.34 -20.18 -20.81
N ALA A 261 16.63 -19.08 -21.51
CA ALA A 261 17.90 -18.86 -22.20
C ALA A 261 19.09 -18.86 -21.20
N LEU A 262 18.95 -18.15 -20.08
CA LEU A 262 19.96 -18.11 -19.03
C LEU A 262 20.22 -19.51 -18.41
N ARG A 263 19.15 -20.30 -18.17
CA ARG A 263 19.27 -21.68 -17.70
C ARG A 263 19.96 -22.58 -18.71
N LYS A 264 19.55 -22.49 -19.99
CA LYS A 264 20.18 -23.24 -21.10
C LYS A 264 21.66 -22.88 -21.25
N GLY A 265 22.04 -21.62 -20.95
CA GLY A 265 23.41 -21.15 -20.87
C GLY A 265 24.20 -21.65 -19.65
N GLY A 266 23.64 -22.58 -18.86
CA GLY A 266 24.34 -23.26 -17.74
C GLY A 266 24.34 -22.48 -16.42
N ARG A 267 23.62 -21.36 -16.31
CA ARG A 267 23.61 -20.58 -15.07
C ARG A 267 22.75 -21.25 -14.00
N ALA A 268 23.30 -21.37 -12.78
CA ALA A 268 22.57 -21.87 -11.62
C ALA A 268 21.58 -20.77 -11.15
N LEU A 269 20.36 -20.79 -11.71
CA LEU A 269 19.31 -19.81 -11.47
C LEU A 269 17.98 -20.49 -11.21
N ARG A 270 17.26 -20.05 -10.20
CA ARG A 270 15.89 -20.46 -9.85
C ARG A 270 14.96 -19.26 -9.95
N LEU A 271 13.71 -19.50 -10.40
CA LEU A 271 12.68 -18.48 -10.47
C LEU A 271 11.55 -18.80 -9.45
N VAL A 272 11.18 -17.81 -8.67
CA VAL A 272 9.92 -17.78 -7.91
C VAL A 272 9.00 -16.82 -8.62
N LEU A 273 8.00 -17.35 -9.35
CA LEU A 273 7.05 -16.57 -10.17
C LEU A 273 5.78 -16.35 -9.37
N VAL A 274 5.46 -15.09 -9.08
CA VAL A 274 4.32 -14.69 -8.26
C VAL A 274 3.35 -13.83 -9.09
N PRO A 275 2.32 -14.44 -9.73
CA PRO A 275 1.31 -13.69 -10.46
C PRO A 275 0.57 -12.70 -9.56
N HIS A 276 0.21 -11.52 -10.11
CA HIS A 276 -0.59 -10.54 -9.37
C HIS A 276 -1.95 -11.10 -8.95
N GLU A 277 -2.60 -11.82 -9.85
CA GLU A 277 -3.85 -12.53 -9.61
C GLU A 277 -3.66 -14.02 -9.99
N PRO A 278 -3.39 -14.91 -9.02
CA PRO A 278 -3.18 -16.33 -9.27
C PRO A 278 -4.53 -17.06 -9.51
N THR A 279 -5.27 -16.62 -10.54
CA THR A 279 -6.50 -17.30 -10.96
C THR A 279 -6.16 -18.63 -11.63
N PRO A 280 -7.08 -19.63 -11.58
CA PRO A 280 -6.84 -20.91 -12.27
C PRO A 280 -6.47 -20.76 -13.74
N ALA A 281 -7.09 -19.82 -14.44
CA ALA A 281 -6.81 -19.53 -15.85
C ALA A 281 -5.39 -18.94 -16.06
N HIS A 282 -4.96 -18.00 -15.20
CA HIS A 282 -3.63 -17.41 -15.26
C HIS A 282 -2.55 -18.46 -14.93
N LEU A 283 -2.73 -19.22 -13.85
CA LEU A 283 -1.79 -20.29 -13.48
C LEU A 283 -1.61 -21.32 -14.59
N ALA A 284 -2.71 -21.82 -15.18
CA ALA A 284 -2.65 -22.76 -16.29
C ALA A 284 -1.99 -22.16 -17.55
N ALA A 285 -2.15 -20.86 -17.80
CA ALA A 285 -1.48 -20.19 -18.92
C ALA A 285 0.03 -20.05 -18.69
N ALA A 286 0.45 -19.76 -17.47
CA ALA A 286 1.85 -19.69 -17.08
C ALA A 286 2.52 -21.10 -17.16
N GLU A 287 1.84 -22.13 -16.65
CA GLU A 287 2.30 -23.52 -16.72
C GLU A 287 2.55 -23.95 -18.16
N ARG A 288 1.56 -23.78 -19.06
CA ARG A 288 1.75 -24.10 -20.50
C ARG A 288 2.95 -23.39 -21.10
N ARG A 289 3.17 -22.10 -20.78
CA ARG A 289 4.32 -21.35 -21.31
C ARG A 289 5.65 -21.90 -20.77
N MET A 290 5.69 -22.37 -19.53
CA MET A 290 6.88 -23.03 -18.98
C MET A 290 7.13 -24.39 -19.63
N ASP A 291 6.08 -25.19 -19.92
CA ASP A 291 6.15 -26.42 -20.67
C ASP A 291 6.71 -26.20 -22.08
N ASP A 292 6.20 -25.21 -22.81
CA ASP A 292 6.65 -24.83 -24.16
C ASP A 292 8.14 -24.44 -24.18
N LEU A 293 8.66 -23.92 -23.07
CA LEU A 293 10.06 -23.52 -22.90
C LEU A 293 10.94 -24.66 -22.32
N GLY A 294 10.35 -25.81 -22.00
CA GLY A 294 11.06 -26.97 -21.42
C GLY A 294 11.54 -26.74 -19.99
N LEU A 295 10.89 -25.85 -19.23
CA LEU A 295 11.23 -25.54 -17.85
C LEU A 295 10.52 -26.49 -16.89
N THR A 296 11.28 -27.06 -15.97
CA THR A 296 10.68 -27.80 -14.84
C THR A 296 10.01 -26.81 -13.88
N HIS A 297 8.76 -27.08 -13.50
CA HIS A 297 8.01 -26.19 -12.61
C HIS A 297 7.09 -26.96 -11.65
N ALA A 298 6.72 -26.33 -10.55
CA ALA A 298 5.68 -26.77 -9.63
C ALA A 298 4.98 -25.56 -8.98
N ARG A 299 3.73 -25.77 -8.57
CA ARG A 299 3.04 -24.78 -7.74
C ARG A 299 3.64 -24.76 -6.33
N LEU A 300 3.64 -23.60 -5.70
CA LEU A 300 4.16 -23.46 -4.33
C LEU A 300 3.49 -24.42 -3.35
N SER A 301 2.19 -24.66 -3.50
CA SER A 301 1.44 -25.62 -2.67
C SER A 301 1.92 -27.07 -2.78
N ALA A 302 2.64 -27.43 -3.85
CA ALA A 302 3.16 -28.77 -4.11
C ALA A 302 4.67 -28.91 -3.87
N VAL A 303 5.37 -27.81 -3.56
CA VAL A 303 6.82 -27.81 -3.33
C VAL A 303 7.17 -28.54 -2.04
N GLN A 304 8.14 -29.44 -2.12
CA GLN A 304 8.72 -30.17 -0.98
C GLN A 304 10.20 -29.81 -0.81
N ALA A 305 10.67 -29.83 0.43
CA ALA A 305 12.08 -29.60 0.71
C ALA A 305 12.96 -30.67 0.02
N GLY A 306 14.05 -30.21 -0.62
CA GLY A 306 14.98 -31.08 -1.34
C GLY A 306 14.61 -31.46 -2.79
N SER A 307 13.41 -31.02 -3.27
CA SER A 307 12.97 -31.24 -4.66
C SER A 307 12.32 -29.99 -5.23
N ILE A 308 13.11 -28.93 -5.39
CA ILE A 308 12.62 -27.65 -5.92
C ILE A 308 12.93 -27.57 -7.41
N PRO A 309 11.91 -27.37 -8.28
CA PRO A 309 12.10 -27.22 -9.72
C PRO A 309 12.77 -25.89 -10.07
N GLU A 310 13.07 -25.68 -11.35
CA GLU A 310 13.64 -24.44 -11.87
C GLU A 310 12.71 -23.24 -11.63
N VAL A 311 11.39 -23.46 -11.75
CA VAL A 311 10.38 -22.44 -11.50
C VAL A 311 9.38 -22.89 -10.44
N VAL A 312 9.24 -22.08 -9.39
CA VAL A 312 8.15 -22.23 -8.41
C VAL A 312 7.07 -21.20 -8.73
N LEU A 313 5.90 -21.68 -9.17
CA LEU A 313 4.73 -20.85 -9.47
C LEU A 313 3.89 -20.66 -8.20
N VAL A 314 3.76 -19.42 -7.76
CA VAL A 314 3.02 -19.11 -6.52
C VAL A 314 1.52 -19.02 -6.80
N ASP A 315 0.78 -19.94 -6.22
CA ASP A 315 -0.66 -20.17 -6.43
C ASP A 315 -1.55 -19.58 -5.33
N ARG A 316 -1.01 -18.68 -4.51
CA ARG A 316 -1.75 -18.00 -3.44
C ARG A 316 -1.28 -16.55 -3.25
N VAL A 317 -2.17 -15.73 -2.71
CA VAL A 317 -1.89 -14.31 -2.39
C VAL A 317 -1.34 -14.13 -0.98
N GLY A 318 -0.71 -12.97 -0.72
CA GLY A 318 -0.29 -12.53 0.62
C GLY A 318 1.11 -12.99 1.06
N VAL A 319 1.83 -13.76 0.23
CA VAL A 319 3.15 -14.33 0.59
C VAL A 319 4.34 -13.63 -0.11
N LEU A 320 4.08 -12.80 -1.13
CA LEU A 320 5.13 -12.18 -1.95
C LEU A 320 6.15 -11.39 -1.13
N GLY A 321 5.68 -10.59 -0.16
CA GLY A 321 6.58 -9.75 0.64
C GLY A 321 7.60 -10.56 1.45
N ASP A 322 7.25 -11.79 1.87
CA ASP A 322 8.18 -12.68 2.57
C ASP A 322 9.09 -13.43 1.58
N LEU A 323 8.56 -13.79 0.39
CA LEU A 323 9.33 -14.44 -0.66
C LEU A 323 10.48 -13.57 -1.20
N TYR A 324 10.38 -12.25 -1.12
CA TYR A 324 11.51 -11.36 -1.46
C TYR A 324 12.74 -11.57 -0.56
N ALA A 325 12.60 -12.21 0.59
CA ALA A 325 13.75 -12.63 1.41
C ALA A 325 14.66 -13.65 0.71
N LEU A 326 14.17 -14.34 -0.32
CA LEU A 326 14.93 -15.28 -1.15
C LEU A 326 15.68 -14.60 -2.30
N ALA A 327 15.36 -13.31 -2.60
CA ALA A 327 15.76 -12.69 -3.85
C ALA A 327 17.24 -12.29 -3.85
N ASP A 328 18.04 -12.88 -4.74
CA ASP A 328 19.30 -12.32 -5.21
C ASP A 328 19.08 -11.26 -6.30
N LEU A 329 17.98 -11.42 -7.05
CA LEU A 329 17.47 -10.54 -8.08
C LEU A 329 15.94 -10.45 -7.93
N ALA A 330 15.37 -9.30 -8.18
CA ALA A 330 13.91 -9.13 -8.15
C ALA A 330 13.39 -8.55 -9.46
N TYR A 331 12.33 -9.13 -10.00
CA TYR A 331 11.53 -8.55 -11.05
C TYR A 331 10.19 -8.08 -10.48
N VAL A 332 9.75 -6.87 -10.87
CA VAL A 332 8.46 -6.31 -10.45
C VAL A 332 7.56 -6.15 -11.66
N GLY A 333 6.41 -6.79 -11.63
CA GLY A 333 5.45 -6.80 -12.73
C GLY A 333 4.61 -5.53 -12.83
N GLY A 334 3.85 -5.44 -13.94
CA GLY A 334 2.97 -4.34 -14.28
C GLY A 334 3.61 -3.27 -15.18
N GLY A 335 4.91 -3.34 -15.40
CA GLY A 335 5.64 -2.37 -16.21
C GLY A 335 5.42 -2.47 -17.74
N PHE A 336 4.68 -3.45 -18.22
CA PHE A 336 4.35 -3.60 -19.67
C PHE A 336 2.88 -3.36 -19.98
N GLY A 337 1.99 -3.54 -19.03
CA GLY A 337 0.55 -3.41 -19.21
C GLY A 337 0.00 -2.02 -18.86
N SER A 338 -1.33 -1.94 -18.81
CA SER A 338 -2.06 -0.74 -18.36
C SER A 338 -2.30 -0.72 -16.85
N ALA A 339 -2.00 -1.82 -16.14
CA ALA A 339 -2.18 -1.93 -14.69
C ALA A 339 -1.25 -0.98 -13.91
N GLY A 340 -0.09 -0.62 -14.50
CA GLY A 340 0.96 0.16 -13.86
C GLY A 340 1.91 -0.71 -13.03
N LEU A 341 3.12 -0.19 -12.82
CA LEU A 341 4.16 -0.87 -12.05
C LEU A 341 3.74 -1.04 -10.59
N HIS A 342 3.97 -2.24 -10.04
CA HIS A 342 3.79 -2.54 -8.63
C HIS A 342 4.93 -2.00 -7.75
N SER A 343 4.88 -2.26 -6.43
CA SER A 343 5.85 -1.71 -5.48
C SER A 343 7.26 -2.25 -5.71
N VAL A 344 8.17 -1.36 -6.08
CA VAL A 344 9.63 -1.64 -6.19
C VAL A 344 10.35 -1.53 -4.84
N LEU A 345 9.68 -0.97 -3.83
CA LEU A 345 10.28 -0.73 -2.52
C LEU A 345 10.45 -2.02 -1.71
N GLU A 346 9.53 -2.98 -1.89
CA GLU A 346 9.60 -4.25 -1.15
C GLU A 346 10.91 -4.99 -1.45
N PRO A 347 11.21 -5.37 -2.71
CA PRO A 347 12.48 -6.05 -3.01
C PRO A 347 13.71 -5.17 -2.73
N ALA A 348 13.61 -3.86 -2.92
CA ALA A 348 14.70 -2.93 -2.61
C ALA A 348 15.07 -2.93 -1.12
N ALA A 349 14.09 -3.05 -0.22
CA ALA A 349 14.31 -3.14 1.23
C ALA A 349 15.10 -4.40 1.62
N PHE A 350 14.93 -5.51 0.90
CA PHE A 350 15.75 -6.72 1.07
C PHE A 350 17.15 -6.58 0.49
N GLY A 351 17.39 -5.58 -0.34
CA GLY A 351 18.68 -5.36 -1.00
C GLY A 351 18.86 -6.18 -2.27
N ALA A 352 17.77 -6.56 -2.92
CA ALA A 352 17.81 -7.13 -4.26
C ALA A 352 17.85 -6.02 -5.32
N PRO A 353 18.70 -6.12 -6.37
CA PRO A 353 18.56 -5.30 -7.58
C PRO A 353 17.18 -5.49 -8.17
N VAL A 354 16.52 -4.39 -8.54
CA VAL A 354 15.12 -4.44 -9.02
C VAL A 354 15.07 -4.27 -10.53
N ILE A 355 14.34 -5.16 -11.22
CA ILE A 355 14.16 -5.13 -12.68
C ILE A 355 12.66 -4.95 -12.96
N PHE A 356 12.30 -4.13 -13.95
CA PHE A 356 10.91 -3.88 -14.34
C PHE A 356 10.79 -3.35 -15.76
N GLY A 357 9.56 -3.38 -16.31
CA GLY A 357 9.25 -2.86 -17.64
C GLY A 357 9.15 -1.34 -17.72
N PRO A 358 9.07 -0.74 -18.93
CA PRO A 358 9.24 0.71 -19.16
C PRO A 358 8.07 1.58 -18.69
N ARG A 359 6.91 1.00 -18.37
CA ARG A 359 5.72 1.76 -17.94
C ARG A 359 5.69 1.91 -16.43
N HIS A 360 6.45 2.84 -15.89
CA HIS A 360 6.56 3.06 -14.45
C HIS A 360 6.24 4.51 -13.99
N ALA A 361 5.60 5.32 -14.84
CA ALA A 361 5.24 6.70 -14.51
C ALA A 361 4.31 6.84 -13.29
N ASN A 362 3.62 5.78 -12.89
CA ASN A 362 2.81 5.72 -11.67
C ASN A 362 3.63 5.51 -10.38
N ALA A 363 4.92 5.17 -10.49
CA ALA A 363 5.82 4.86 -9.39
C ALA A 363 7.08 5.73 -9.49
N ARG A 364 7.06 6.91 -8.87
CA ARG A 364 8.19 7.87 -8.88
C ARG A 364 9.48 7.21 -8.38
N GLU A 365 9.36 6.39 -7.35
CA GLU A 365 10.46 5.65 -6.74
C GLU A 365 11.18 4.70 -7.72
N ALA A 366 10.51 4.24 -8.79
CA ALA A 366 11.14 3.38 -9.79
C ALA A 366 12.23 4.14 -10.57
N GLY A 367 11.91 5.32 -11.09
CA GLY A 367 12.89 6.18 -11.78
C GLY A 367 14.01 6.64 -10.85
N GLU A 368 13.71 6.97 -9.58
CA GLU A 368 14.71 7.33 -8.60
C GLU A 368 15.66 6.17 -8.26
N LEU A 369 15.15 4.93 -8.20
CA LEU A 369 15.96 3.72 -8.00
C LEU A 369 16.89 3.45 -9.20
N VAL A 370 16.41 3.66 -10.44
CA VAL A 370 17.27 3.58 -11.64
C VAL A 370 18.39 4.61 -11.56
N ALA A 371 18.05 5.87 -11.25
CA ALA A 371 19.05 6.93 -11.11
C ALA A 371 20.08 6.65 -9.99
N ALA A 372 19.65 5.98 -8.91
CA ALA A 372 20.51 5.54 -7.82
C ALA A 372 21.35 4.30 -8.16
N GLY A 373 21.13 3.64 -9.30
CA GLY A 373 21.82 2.41 -9.70
C GLY A 373 21.36 1.16 -8.95
N GLY A 374 20.19 1.21 -8.33
CA GLY A 374 19.56 0.08 -7.61
C GLY A 374 18.53 -0.69 -8.43
N ALA A 375 18.16 -0.15 -9.61
CA ALA A 375 17.16 -0.79 -10.48
C ALA A 375 17.54 -0.67 -11.96
N PHE A 376 16.89 -1.49 -12.79
CA PHE A 376 17.11 -1.61 -14.23
C PHE A 376 15.78 -1.72 -14.97
N GLU A 377 15.65 -0.96 -16.05
CA GLU A 377 14.52 -1.04 -16.95
C GLU A 377 14.82 -2.04 -18.08
N VAL A 378 13.83 -2.85 -18.45
CA VAL A 378 13.90 -3.79 -19.57
C VAL A 378 12.72 -3.57 -20.51
N THR A 379 12.95 -3.66 -21.82
CA THR A 379 11.93 -3.43 -22.84
C THR A 379 11.55 -4.70 -23.61
N THR A 380 12.49 -5.63 -23.74
CA THR A 380 12.32 -6.89 -24.50
C THR A 380 12.80 -8.09 -23.68
N ALA A 381 12.56 -9.30 -24.18
CA ALA A 381 13.12 -10.52 -23.59
C ALA A 381 14.66 -10.52 -23.64
N ASP A 382 15.23 -10.07 -24.77
CA ASP A 382 16.70 -9.99 -24.97
C ASP A 382 17.33 -8.99 -23.98
N ASP A 383 16.67 -7.84 -23.73
CA ASP A 383 17.10 -6.91 -22.69
C ASP A 383 17.08 -7.54 -21.31
N ALA A 384 16.01 -8.29 -21.00
CA ALA A 384 15.89 -8.99 -19.73
C ALA A 384 16.99 -10.06 -19.59
N GLU A 385 17.26 -10.84 -20.63
CA GLU A 385 18.35 -11.83 -20.64
C GLU A 385 19.72 -11.14 -20.44
N ARG A 386 20.00 -10.08 -21.17
CA ARG A 386 21.28 -9.34 -21.08
C ARG A 386 21.48 -8.75 -19.70
N ILE A 387 20.47 -8.09 -19.10
CA ILE A 387 20.58 -7.44 -17.80
C ILE A 387 20.68 -8.49 -16.69
N LEU A 388 19.81 -9.50 -16.69
CA LEU A 388 19.87 -10.59 -15.74
C LEU A 388 21.19 -11.35 -15.84
N GLY A 389 21.64 -11.67 -17.07
CA GLY A 389 22.93 -12.31 -17.32
C GLY A 389 24.11 -11.52 -16.76
N GLY A 390 24.17 -10.23 -17.03
CA GLY A 390 25.21 -9.35 -16.49
C GLY A 390 25.24 -9.31 -14.96
N LEU A 391 24.07 -9.25 -14.31
CA LEU A 391 23.94 -9.28 -12.86
C LEU A 391 24.28 -10.65 -12.25
N LEU A 392 24.09 -11.74 -13.00
CA LEU A 392 24.46 -13.09 -12.56
C LEU A 392 25.96 -13.32 -12.70
N ASP A 393 26.54 -12.95 -13.84
CA ASP A 393 27.93 -13.19 -14.18
C ASP A 393 28.91 -12.28 -13.40
N VAL A 394 28.46 -11.05 -13.07
CA VAL A 394 29.30 -10.07 -12.34
C VAL A 394 28.75 -9.88 -10.92
N TYR A 395 29.21 -10.73 -10.01
CA TYR A 395 28.78 -10.74 -8.61
C TYR A 395 28.85 -9.35 -7.94
N GLU A 396 29.93 -8.60 -8.14
CA GLU A 396 30.09 -7.26 -7.55
C GLU A 396 29.09 -6.24 -8.11
N MET A 397 28.73 -6.34 -9.39
CA MET A 397 27.69 -5.51 -9.99
C MET A 397 26.34 -5.77 -9.31
N ARG A 398 25.97 -7.05 -9.15
CA ARG A 398 24.74 -7.45 -8.44
C ARG A 398 24.73 -6.94 -7.00
N ARG A 399 25.80 -7.18 -6.25
CA ARG A 399 25.92 -6.70 -4.86
C ARG A 399 25.86 -5.19 -4.74
N ARG A 400 26.52 -4.48 -5.65
CA ARG A 400 26.50 -3.01 -5.65
C ARG A 400 25.09 -2.50 -5.89
N ALA A 401 24.40 -3.00 -6.91
CA ALA A 401 23.02 -2.58 -7.21
C ALA A 401 22.06 -2.89 -6.04
N GLY A 402 22.18 -4.05 -5.42
CA GLY A 402 21.40 -4.40 -4.23
C GLY A 402 21.68 -3.48 -3.04
N ARG A 403 22.96 -3.13 -2.79
CA ARG A 403 23.30 -2.14 -1.76
C ARG A 403 22.70 -0.77 -2.05
N MET A 404 22.72 -0.32 -3.31
CA MET A 404 22.12 0.96 -3.71
C MET A 404 20.60 0.95 -3.53
N ALA A 405 19.91 -0.14 -3.91
CA ALA A 405 18.48 -0.29 -3.70
C ALA A 405 18.11 -0.22 -2.19
N ARG A 406 18.84 -0.94 -1.36
CA ARG A 406 18.63 -0.92 0.09
C ARG A 406 18.94 0.43 0.73
N ALA A 407 20.03 1.07 0.31
CA ALA A 407 20.42 2.39 0.79
C ALA A 407 19.38 3.46 0.43
N TYR A 408 18.79 3.37 -0.77
CA TYR A 408 17.70 4.24 -1.22
C TYR A 408 16.49 4.17 -0.27
N VAL A 409 16.08 2.97 0.12
CA VAL A 409 14.99 2.79 1.10
C VAL A 409 15.40 3.32 2.47
N LYS A 410 16.60 2.93 2.96
CA LYS A 410 17.08 3.32 4.29
C LYS A 410 17.20 4.84 4.48
N ALA A 411 17.60 5.57 3.45
CA ALA A 411 17.77 7.02 3.49
C ALA A 411 16.43 7.78 3.62
N ARG A 412 15.28 7.11 3.42
CA ARG A 412 13.94 7.72 3.42
C ARG A 412 13.08 7.28 4.62
N LEU A 413 13.67 6.62 5.60
CA LEU A 413 13.01 6.18 6.83
C LEU A 413 12.65 7.36 7.76
N GLY A 414 11.82 7.08 8.76
CA GLY A 414 11.42 8.03 9.80
C GLY A 414 10.14 8.79 9.49
N ALA A 415 9.46 8.50 8.37
CA ALA A 415 8.19 9.12 8.06
C ALA A 415 7.09 8.67 9.04
N ALA A 416 7.09 7.40 9.44
CA ALA A 416 6.13 6.87 10.41
C ALA A 416 6.27 7.54 11.77
N GLU A 417 7.50 7.74 12.25
CA GLU A 417 7.80 8.44 13.51
C GLU A 417 7.35 9.89 13.47
N ARG A 418 7.76 10.64 12.41
CA ARG A 418 7.30 12.03 12.23
C ARG A 418 5.78 12.15 12.16
N GLY A 419 5.11 11.22 11.48
CA GLY A 419 3.65 11.17 11.44
C GLY A 419 3.04 10.91 12.81
N ALA A 420 3.61 10.01 13.60
CA ALA A 420 3.19 9.71 14.97
C ALA A 420 3.36 10.92 15.90
N GLU A 421 4.49 11.63 15.82
CA GLU A 421 4.74 12.87 16.57
C GLU A 421 3.69 13.95 16.29
N LEU A 422 3.29 14.12 15.03
CA LEU A 422 2.21 15.04 14.63
C LEU A 422 0.87 14.63 15.29
N VAL A 423 0.57 13.33 15.33
CA VAL A 423 -0.64 12.82 16.00
C VAL A 423 -0.55 13.04 17.51
N VAL A 424 0.60 12.80 18.14
CA VAL A 424 0.84 13.06 19.57
C VAL A 424 0.59 14.55 19.85
N GLY A 425 1.19 15.45 19.08
CA GLY A 425 0.98 16.90 19.24
C GLY A 425 -0.49 17.31 19.10
N ALA A 426 -1.23 16.68 18.19
CA ALA A 426 -2.66 16.95 18.00
C ALA A 426 -3.52 16.44 19.16
N VAL A 427 -3.16 15.30 19.76
CA VAL A 427 -3.87 14.70 20.91
C VAL A 427 -3.64 15.49 22.20
N THR A 428 -2.45 16.07 22.39
CA THR A 428 -2.10 16.82 23.61
C THR A 428 -2.58 18.28 23.59
N ALA A 429 -2.88 18.84 22.41
CA ALA A 429 -3.32 20.22 22.26
C ALA A 429 -4.86 20.39 22.37
N GLY A 430 -5.60 19.34 22.55
CA GLY A 430 -7.06 19.29 22.77
C GLY A 430 -7.37 18.90 24.20
#